data_145fe8ca5a891387f5e7b6d47d26e115
#
_entry.id   145fe8ca5a891387f5e7b6d47d26e115
#
_cell.length_a   1.000
_cell.length_b   1.000
_cell.length_c   1.000
_cell.angle_alpha   90.00
_cell.angle_beta   90.00
_cell.angle_gamma   90.00
#
_symmetry.space_group_name_H-M   'P 1'
#
loop_
_entity.id
_entity.type
_entity.pdbx_description
1 polymer ?
#
loop_
_entity_poly.entity_id
_entity_poly.type
_entity_poly.pdbx_seq_one_letter_code
_entity_poly.pdbx_strand_id
1 'polypeptide(L)'
;GHGFCGIGRKTLLLLLQDRARELGVTVQFETEVLNAEDYRKEFDIVVASDGLNSKTRSLYAESFKPDIDQRLCQFVWLGTHQSFSDAFTFIFEETKHGWVWAHAYQFNKDTATFIVECGPEVYEAFGFDKLDQDASRKLCEEIFARHLGGHALMTNSNHIRGSAWIRFPR
;
A
#
# COMPACT_ATOMS: atom_id res chain seq x y z
N GLY A 1 4.50 -6.33 -26.53
CA GLY A 1 5.11 -6.32 -25.21
C GLY A 1 4.09 -5.90 -24.14
N HIS A 2 4.21 -6.43 -22.95
CA HIS A 2 3.38 -6.03 -21.83
C HIS A 2 4.10 -4.90 -21.09
N GLY A 3 3.43 -3.75 -20.93
CA GLY A 3 3.96 -2.60 -20.18
C GLY A 3 3.42 -2.57 -18.77
N PHE A 4 4.20 -2.05 -17.83
CA PHE A 4 3.72 -1.65 -16.51
C PHE A 4 3.28 -0.18 -16.58
N CYS A 5 2.14 0.13 -15.98
CA CYS A 5 1.63 1.49 -15.88
C CYS A 5 1.26 1.79 -14.43
N GLY A 6 1.91 2.79 -13.85
CA GLY A 6 1.53 3.32 -12.55
C GLY A 6 0.43 4.37 -12.68
N ILE A 7 -0.53 4.38 -11.77
CA ILE A 7 -1.58 5.39 -11.69
C ILE A 7 -1.84 5.78 -10.24
N GLY A 8 -2.06 7.05 -9.99
CA GLY A 8 -2.46 7.53 -8.67
C GLY A 8 -3.81 6.94 -8.26
N ARG A 9 -3.90 6.42 -7.03
CA ARG A 9 -5.11 5.76 -6.52
C ARG A 9 -6.37 6.63 -6.65
N LYS A 10 -6.27 7.93 -6.33
CA LYS A 10 -7.39 8.86 -6.45
C LYS A 10 -7.87 8.96 -7.89
N THR A 11 -6.96 9.07 -8.84
CA THR A 11 -7.29 9.14 -10.27
C THR A 11 -8.02 7.88 -10.73
N LEU A 12 -7.51 6.70 -10.35
CA LEU A 12 -8.17 5.42 -10.67
C LEU A 12 -9.58 5.36 -10.09
N LEU A 13 -9.75 5.73 -8.82
CA LEU A 13 -11.06 5.71 -8.17
C LEU A 13 -12.06 6.65 -8.86
N LEU A 14 -11.64 7.86 -9.25
CA LEU A 14 -12.51 8.81 -9.97
C LEU A 14 -12.94 8.25 -11.33
N LEU A 15 -12.01 7.68 -12.10
CA LEU A 15 -12.31 7.05 -13.39
C LEU A 15 -13.33 5.92 -13.25
N LEU A 16 -13.17 5.07 -12.24
CA LEU A 16 -14.08 3.94 -11.99
C LEU A 16 -15.45 4.43 -11.52
N GLN A 17 -15.51 5.45 -10.67
CA GLN A 17 -16.76 6.03 -10.20
C GLN A 17 -17.53 6.71 -11.34
N ASP A 18 -16.85 7.45 -12.19
CA ASP A 18 -17.47 8.10 -13.34
C ASP A 18 -18.03 7.06 -14.30
N ARG A 19 -17.27 5.99 -14.56
CA ARG A 19 -17.77 4.89 -15.40
C ARG A 19 -18.96 4.17 -14.78
N ALA A 20 -18.96 3.95 -13.47
CA ALA A 20 -20.11 3.36 -12.78
C ALA A 20 -21.36 4.22 -12.92
N ARG A 21 -21.24 5.55 -12.77
CA ARG A 21 -22.36 6.50 -12.95
C ARG A 21 -22.89 6.47 -14.39
N GLU A 22 -22.02 6.49 -15.38
CA GLU A 22 -22.41 6.40 -16.80
C GLU A 22 -23.22 5.13 -17.11
N LEU A 23 -22.92 4.04 -16.42
CA LEU A 23 -23.63 2.77 -16.56
C LEU A 23 -24.89 2.66 -15.70
N GLY A 24 -25.28 3.73 -15.01
CA GLY A 24 -26.47 3.76 -14.15
C GLY A 24 -26.31 3.02 -12.82
N VAL A 25 -25.08 2.74 -12.39
CA VAL A 25 -24.83 2.10 -11.09
C VAL A 25 -25.09 3.11 -9.98
N THR A 26 -25.87 2.72 -8.98
CA THR A 26 -26.06 3.52 -7.77
C THR A 26 -24.83 3.37 -6.87
N VAL A 27 -24.15 4.49 -6.63
CA VAL A 27 -22.97 4.54 -5.76
C VAL A 27 -23.33 5.31 -4.49
N GLN A 28 -23.21 4.66 -3.34
CA GLN A 28 -23.46 5.27 -2.03
C GLN A 28 -22.12 5.47 -1.31
N PHE A 29 -21.86 6.71 -0.91
CA PHE A 29 -20.70 7.08 -0.11
C PHE A 29 -21.10 7.23 1.35
N GLU A 30 -20.12 7.23 2.24
CA GLU A 30 -20.29 7.41 3.69
C GLU A 30 -21.34 6.43 4.30
N THR A 31 -21.45 5.25 3.67
CA THR A 31 -22.39 4.21 4.06
C THR A 31 -21.62 2.97 4.50
N GLU A 32 -21.61 2.74 5.81
CA GLU A 32 -20.97 1.53 6.36
C GLU A 32 -21.93 0.35 6.28
N VAL A 33 -21.47 -0.74 5.66
CA VAL A 33 -22.18 -2.02 5.65
C VAL A 33 -21.76 -2.81 6.88
N LEU A 34 -22.65 -2.91 7.85
CA LEU A 34 -22.39 -3.63 9.10
C LEU A 34 -22.60 -5.13 8.95
N ASN A 35 -23.59 -5.54 8.18
CA ASN A 35 -23.92 -6.94 7.94
C ASN A 35 -24.34 -7.17 6.48
N ALA A 36 -23.62 -8.06 5.79
CA ALA A 36 -23.94 -8.42 4.41
C ALA A 36 -25.28 -9.18 4.26
N GLU A 37 -25.76 -9.84 5.34
CA GLU A 37 -27.05 -10.54 5.33
C GLU A 37 -28.25 -9.62 5.07
N ASP A 38 -28.16 -8.36 5.46
CA ASP A 38 -29.25 -7.40 5.26
C ASP A 38 -29.54 -7.19 3.76
N TYR A 39 -28.49 -7.28 2.93
CA TYR A 39 -28.58 -7.10 1.47
C TYR A 39 -28.96 -8.38 0.72
N ARG A 40 -28.78 -9.55 1.31
CA ARG A 40 -29.14 -10.83 0.65
C ARG A 40 -30.64 -11.01 0.42
N LYS A 41 -31.45 -10.25 1.12
CA LYS A 41 -32.91 -10.26 0.93
C LYS A 41 -33.36 -9.35 -0.23
N GLU A 42 -32.53 -8.41 -0.60
CA GLU A 42 -32.84 -7.36 -1.58
C GLU A 42 -32.19 -7.62 -2.94
N PHE A 43 -31.05 -8.35 -2.96
CA PHE A 43 -30.24 -8.57 -4.15
C PHE A 43 -30.00 -10.06 -4.41
N ASP A 44 -30.00 -10.43 -5.70
CA ASP A 44 -29.72 -11.81 -6.14
C ASP A 44 -28.26 -12.23 -5.86
N ILE A 45 -27.35 -11.26 -5.90
CA ILE A 45 -25.91 -11.47 -5.65
C ILE A 45 -25.38 -10.33 -4.79
N VAL A 46 -24.61 -10.67 -3.76
CA VAL A 46 -23.86 -9.71 -2.93
C VAL A 46 -22.37 -10.03 -3.05
N VAL A 47 -21.59 -9.05 -3.52
CA VAL A 47 -20.13 -9.18 -3.66
C VAL A 47 -19.44 -8.34 -2.60
N ALA A 48 -18.79 -8.97 -1.64
CA ALA A 48 -18.01 -8.29 -0.61
C ALA A 48 -16.59 -7.98 -1.10
N SER A 49 -16.26 -6.70 -1.15
CA SER A 49 -14.93 -6.18 -1.52
C SER A 49 -14.36 -5.29 -0.42
N ASP A 50 -14.63 -5.63 0.84
CA ASP A 50 -14.33 -4.86 2.05
C ASP A 50 -12.86 -4.99 2.53
N GLY A 51 -12.01 -5.62 1.72
CA GLY A 51 -10.55 -5.54 1.79
C GLY A 51 -9.91 -6.40 2.86
N LEU A 52 -8.70 -6.00 3.26
CA LEU A 52 -7.82 -6.78 4.15
C LEU A 52 -8.48 -7.12 5.50
N ASN A 53 -9.14 -6.15 6.10
CA ASN A 53 -9.83 -6.30 7.39
C ASN A 53 -11.32 -6.64 7.22
N SER A 54 -11.65 -7.44 6.22
CA SER A 54 -13.01 -7.81 5.85
C SER A 54 -13.84 -8.31 7.03
N LYS A 55 -14.88 -7.58 7.36
CA LYS A 55 -15.88 -7.99 8.35
C LYS A 55 -16.72 -9.15 7.83
N THR A 56 -17.02 -9.13 6.51
CA THR A 56 -17.77 -10.19 5.83
C THR A 56 -17.01 -11.50 5.85
N ARG A 57 -15.69 -11.50 5.55
CA ARG A 57 -14.86 -12.71 5.67
C ARG A 57 -14.89 -13.29 7.07
N SER A 58 -14.83 -12.45 8.10
CA SER A 58 -14.88 -12.89 9.50
C SER A 58 -16.24 -13.46 9.89
N LEU A 59 -17.33 -12.82 9.43
CA LEU A 59 -18.69 -13.27 9.68
C LEU A 59 -18.97 -14.66 9.09
N TYR A 60 -18.45 -14.93 7.89
CA TYR A 60 -18.63 -16.19 7.16
C TYR A 60 -17.40 -17.11 7.22
N ALA A 61 -16.56 -16.97 8.24
CA ALA A 61 -15.29 -17.71 8.34
C ALA A 61 -15.46 -19.23 8.24
N GLU A 62 -16.51 -19.78 8.84
CA GLU A 62 -16.80 -21.22 8.78
C GLU A 62 -17.12 -21.71 7.37
N SER A 63 -17.79 -20.87 6.56
CA SER A 63 -18.15 -21.19 5.19
C SER A 63 -17.00 -20.95 4.23
N PHE A 64 -16.29 -19.83 4.39
CA PHE A 64 -15.19 -19.40 3.51
C PHE A 64 -13.88 -20.11 3.83
N LYS A 65 -13.72 -20.60 5.06
CA LYS A 65 -12.49 -21.28 5.52
C LYS A 65 -11.23 -20.52 5.13
N PRO A 66 -11.09 -19.22 5.52
CA PRO A 66 -9.97 -18.42 5.08
C PRO A 66 -8.66 -19.02 5.58
N ASP A 67 -7.68 -19.13 4.66
CA ASP A 67 -6.30 -19.40 4.99
C ASP A 67 -5.56 -18.07 5.11
N ILE A 68 -5.10 -17.72 6.32
CA ILE A 68 -4.46 -16.44 6.61
C ILE A 68 -3.02 -16.69 6.99
N ASP A 69 -2.10 -16.34 6.08
CA ASP A 69 -0.67 -16.35 6.30
C ASP A 69 -0.16 -14.93 6.56
N GLN A 70 0.36 -14.69 7.75
CA GLN A 70 0.92 -13.39 8.13
C GLN A 70 2.39 -13.32 7.75
N ARG A 71 2.72 -12.43 6.79
CA ARG A 71 4.10 -12.20 6.38
C ARG A 71 4.89 -11.49 7.47
N LEU A 72 6.19 -11.81 7.55
CA LEU A 72 7.06 -11.31 8.59
C LEU A 72 7.67 -9.94 8.25
N CYS A 73 7.91 -9.67 6.96
CA CYS A 73 8.49 -8.41 6.52
C CYS A 73 7.64 -7.20 6.90
N GLN A 74 8.33 -6.14 7.27
CA GLN A 74 7.75 -4.82 7.52
C GLN A 74 7.98 -3.94 6.30
N PHE A 75 7.05 -3.06 6.00
CA PHE A 75 7.25 -2.09 4.93
C PHE A 75 6.70 -0.71 5.29
N VAL A 76 7.25 0.32 4.64
CA VAL A 76 6.74 1.68 4.69
C VAL A 76 6.57 2.20 3.27
N TRP A 77 5.43 2.86 3.03
CA TRP A 77 5.09 3.42 1.72
C TRP A 77 5.44 4.90 1.68
N LEU A 78 6.46 5.23 0.93
CA LEU A 78 6.98 6.58 0.74
C LEU A 78 6.80 7.01 -0.72
N GLY A 79 7.07 8.27 -0.99
CA GLY A 79 7.18 8.84 -2.33
C GLY A 79 8.50 9.55 -2.52
N THR A 80 8.83 9.93 -3.75
CA THR A 80 9.98 10.75 -4.09
C THR A 80 9.78 11.47 -5.42
N HIS A 81 10.50 12.57 -5.61
CA HIS A 81 10.61 13.25 -6.92
C HIS A 81 11.74 12.68 -7.79
N GLN A 82 12.52 11.71 -7.28
CA GLN A 82 13.44 10.96 -8.13
C GLN A 82 12.65 10.21 -9.20
N SER A 83 13.08 10.36 -10.46
CA SER A 83 12.42 9.68 -11.58
C SER A 83 12.80 8.20 -11.64
N PHE A 84 11.77 7.35 -11.76
CA PHE A 84 11.85 5.92 -12.03
C PHE A 84 10.94 5.59 -13.23
N SER A 85 11.10 6.35 -14.33
CA SER A 85 10.17 6.33 -15.46
C SER A 85 10.31 5.11 -16.37
N ASP A 86 11.47 4.46 -16.37
CA ASP A 86 11.78 3.46 -17.41
C ASP A 86 11.31 2.05 -17.05
N ALA A 87 11.20 1.75 -15.77
CA ALA A 87 10.77 0.42 -15.30
C ALA A 87 10.26 0.44 -13.87
N PHE A 88 9.55 -0.61 -13.51
CA PHE A 88 9.36 -0.98 -12.11
C PHE A 88 10.73 -1.43 -11.56
N THR A 89 11.28 -0.65 -10.64
CA THR A 89 12.66 -0.77 -10.17
C THR A 89 12.71 -1.44 -8.81
N PHE A 90 13.54 -2.46 -8.69
CA PHE A 90 13.88 -3.08 -7.40
C PHE A 90 15.30 -2.67 -7.02
N ILE A 91 15.46 -2.23 -5.79
CA ILE A 91 16.73 -1.78 -5.21
C ILE A 91 17.00 -2.60 -3.96
N PHE A 92 18.19 -3.16 -3.84
CA PHE A 92 18.62 -3.96 -2.69
C PHE A 92 19.87 -3.33 -2.09
N GLU A 93 19.81 -3.00 -0.80
CA GLU A 93 20.92 -2.45 -0.04
C GLU A 93 21.35 -3.41 1.05
N GLU A 94 22.62 -3.82 0.99
CA GLU A 94 23.25 -4.55 2.08
C GLU A 94 23.73 -3.56 3.14
N THR A 95 23.22 -3.70 4.35
CA THR A 95 23.57 -2.83 5.48
C THR A 95 24.30 -3.64 6.56
N LYS A 96 24.86 -2.96 7.54
CA LYS A 96 25.46 -3.62 8.71
C LYS A 96 24.48 -4.50 9.52
N HIS A 97 23.18 -4.31 9.32
CA HIS A 97 22.12 -5.05 10.00
C HIS A 97 21.42 -6.10 9.10
N GLY A 98 21.83 -6.19 7.83
CA GLY A 98 21.24 -7.07 6.84
C GLY A 98 20.61 -6.30 5.68
N TRP A 99 19.82 -7.00 4.88
CA TRP A 99 19.25 -6.48 3.66
C TRP A 99 18.02 -5.62 3.90
N VAL A 100 18.03 -4.44 3.26
CA VAL A 100 16.84 -3.57 3.10
C VAL A 100 16.62 -3.42 1.60
N TRP A 101 15.37 -3.48 1.15
CA TRP A 101 15.08 -3.32 -0.27
C TRP A 101 13.97 -2.31 -0.49
N ALA A 102 13.92 -1.77 -1.71
CA ALA A 102 12.89 -0.85 -2.11
C ALA A 102 12.27 -1.24 -3.45
N HIS A 103 11.00 -0.93 -3.62
CA HIS A 103 10.30 -0.95 -4.89
C HIS A 103 10.00 0.47 -5.31
N ALA A 104 10.41 0.87 -6.52
CA ALA A 104 10.17 2.21 -7.03
C ALA A 104 9.52 2.17 -8.41
N TYR A 105 8.51 3.00 -8.62
CA TYR A 105 7.84 3.18 -9.91
C TYR A 105 7.15 4.52 -10.01
N GLN A 106 7.16 5.08 -11.22
CA GLN A 106 6.48 6.33 -11.52
C GLN A 106 4.95 6.12 -11.55
N PHE A 107 4.18 7.00 -10.91
CA PHE A 107 2.73 6.97 -11.00
C PHE A 107 2.11 8.27 -11.52
N ASN A 108 2.89 9.36 -11.60
CA ASN A 108 2.56 10.57 -12.33
C ASN A 108 3.85 11.21 -12.89
N LYS A 109 3.73 12.36 -13.54
CA LYS A 109 4.85 13.03 -14.21
C LYS A 109 6.03 13.34 -13.28
N ASP A 110 5.76 13.71 -12.04
CA ASP A 110 6.75 14.32 -11.15
C ASP A 110 6.97 13.52 -9.86
N THR A 111 6.29 12.37 -9.70
CA THR A 111 6.33 11.62 -8.44
C THR A 111 6.39 10.12 -8.68
N ALA A 112 7.30 9.48 -8.01
CA ALA A 112 7.40 8.03 -7.93
C ALA A 112 6.97 7.52 -6.54
N THR A 113 6.40 6.34 -6.51
CA THR A 113 6.27 5.53 -5.30
C THR A 113 7.64 4.98 -4.93
N PHE A 114 7.94 4.93 -3.64
CA PHE A 114 9.15 4.33 -3.09
C PHE A 114 8.77 3.54 -1.83
N ILE A 115 8.60 2.24 -1.96
CA ILE A 115 8.22 1.35 -0.85
C ILE A 115 9.48 0.71 -0.31
N VAL A 116 9.79 0.97 0.96
CA VAL A 116 10.93 0.37 1.64
C VAL A 116 10.45 -0.81 2.47
N GLU A 117 11.20 -1.89 2.42
CA GLU A 117 10.85 -3.16 3.06
C GLU A 117 12.08 -3.84 3.66
N CYS A 118 11.91 -4.49 4.82
CA CYS A 118 12.97 -5.29 5.45
C CYS A 118 12.37 -6.40 6.32
N GLY A 119 13.21 -7.38 6.65
CA GLY A 119 12.86 -8.43 7.60
C GLY A 119 12.76 -7.91 9.04
N PRO A 120 12.10 -8.67 9.94
CA PRO A 120 11.85 -8.24 11.32
C PRO A 120 13.15 -7.99 12.10
N GLU A 121 14.16 -8.80 11.91
CA GLU A 121 15.47 -8.66 12.60
C GLU A 121 16.17 -7.35 12.21
N VAL A 122 16.12 -6.98 10.92
CA VAL A 122 16.70 -5.74 10.40
C VAL A 122 15.90 -4.55 10.88
N TYR A 123 14.55 -4.67 10.90
CA TYR A 123 13.65 -3.66 11.41
C TYR A 123 13.95 -3.29 12.88
N GLU A 124 14.09 -4.30 13.73
CA GLU A 124 14.45 -4.15 15.15
C GLU A 124 15.86 -3.59 15.32
N ALA A 125 16.84 -4.10 14.56
CA ALA A 125 18.24 -3.68 14.66
C ALA A 125 18.46 -2.22 14.27
N PHE A 126 17.67 -1.67 13.35
CA PHE A 126 17.63 -0.24 13.04
C PHE A 126 16.82 0.57 14.06
N GLY A 127 16.03 -0.08 14.91
CA GLY A 127 15.17 0.59 15.89
C GLY A 127 13.99 1.30 15.27
N PHE A 128 13.50 0.87 14.09
CA PHE A 128 12.36 1.48 13.40
C PHE A 128 11.08 1.50 14.25
N ASP A 129 10.96 0.56 15.19
CA ASP A 129 9.87 0.49 16.17
C ASP A 129 9.85 1.66 17.18
N LYS A 130 10.99 2.36 17.34
CA LYS A 130 11.21 3.45 18.31
C LYS A 130 11.33 4.82 17.65
N LEU A 131 11.50 4.84 16.34
CA LEU A 131 11.63 6.07 15.56
C LEU A 131 10.25 6.67 15.26
N ASP A 132 10.15 7.99 15.31
CA ASP A 132 9.02 8.68 14.71
C ASP A 132 9.06 8.61 13.17
N GLN A 133 8.01 9.10 12.53
CA GLN A 133 7.88 9.05 11.07
C GLN A 133 9.00 9.78 10.33
N ASP A 134 9.40 10.95 10.86
CA ASP A 134 10.44 11.76 10.23
C ASP A 134 11.83 11.14 10.39
N ALA A 135 12.15 10.62 11.56
CA ALA A 135 13.40 9.92 11.81
C ALA A 135 13.48 8.63 10.96
N SER A 136 12.38 7.88 10.88
CA SER A 136 12.26 6.68 10.04
C SER A 136 12.47 7.00 8.55
N ARG A 137 11.83 8.06 8.06
CA ARG A 137 11.98 8.55 6.68
C ARG A 137 13.42 8.94 6.37
N LYS A 138 14.06 9.73 7.26
CA LYS A 138 15.46 10.15 7.10
C LYS A 138 16.42 8.96 7.08
N LEU A 139 16.20 7.97 7.94
CA LEU A 139 17.01 6.76 7.94
C LEU A 139 16.85 5.99 6.61
N CYS A 140 15.65 5.91 6.06
CA CYS A 140 15.43 5.35 4.73
C CYS A 140 16.16 6.17 3.64
N GLU A 141 16.15 7.51 3.72
CA GLU A 141 16.90 8.38 2.81
C GLU A 141 18.41 8.10 2.86
N GLU A 142 18.96 7.92 4.04
CA GLU A 142 20.38 7.58 4.22
C GLU A 142 20.73 6.23 3.61
N ILE A 143 19.92 5.21 3.86
CA ILE A 143 20.12 3.86 3.31
C ILE A 143 20.12 3.89 1.78
N PHE A 144 19.20 4.62 1.17
CA PHE A 144 19.01 4.65 -0.29
C PHE A 144 19.58 5.90 -0.98
N ALA A 145 20.42 6.68 -0.30
CA ALA A 145 20.92 7.98 -0.80
C ALA A 145 21.49 7.94 -2.21
N ARG A 146 22.23 6.87 -2.57
CA ARG A 146 22.84 6.70 -3.88
C ARG A 146 21.82 6.50 -5.03
N HIS A 147 20.58 6.14 -4.70
CA HIS A 147 19.52 5.89 -5.68
C HIS A 147 18.49 7.01 -5.78
N LEU A 148 18.55 7.98 -4.88
CA LEU A 148 17.59 9.07 -4.80
C LEU A 148 18.02 10.32 -5.58
N GLY A 149 19.25 10.35 -6.14
CA GLY A 149 19.73 11.47 -6.95
C GLY A 149 19.68 12.82 -6.20
N GLY A 150 19.78 12.82 -4.87
CA GLY A 150 19.66 14.02 -4.04
C GLY A 150 18.22 14.44 -3.70
N HIS A 151 17.21 13.69 -4.17
CA HIS A 151 15.82 13.93 -3.82
C HIS A 151 15.48 13.33 -2.46
N ALA A 152 14.61 14.02 -1.71
CA ALA A 152 14.09 13.53 -0.46
C ALA A 152 13.03 12.44 -0.65
N LEU A 153 12.87 11.60 0.36
CA LEU A 153 11.70 10.76 0.51
C LEU A 153 10.56 11.57 1.16
N MET A 154 9.34 11.31 0.73
CA MET A 154 8.15 12.01 1.17
C MET A 154 7.22 11.04 1.89
N THR A 155 6.66 11.48 3.01
CA THR A 155 5.53 10.81 3.64
C THR A 155 4.24 11.32 3.02
N ASN A 156 3.25 10.46 2.88
CA ASN A 156 1.93 10.89 2.45
C ASN A 156 1.18 11.47 3.65
N SER A 157 1.36 12.77 3.90
CA SER A 157 0.82 13.50 5.05
C SER A 157 -0.72 13.50 5.13
N ASN A 158 -1.40 13.17 4.02
CA ASN A 158 -2.86 13.15 3.95
C ASN A 158 -3.48 11.79 4.27
N HIS A 159 -2.67 10.75 4.48
CA HIS A 159 -3.14 9.43 4.89
C HIS A 159 -2.53 9.06 6.23
N ILE A 160 -3.32 9.08 7.27
CA ILE A 160 -2.98 8.72 8.66
C ILE A 160 -2.27 7.34 8.78
N ARG A 161 -2.27 6.53 7.73
CA ARG A 161 -1.62 5.21 7.66
C ARG A 161 -0.48 5.12 6.63
N GLY A 162 -0.22 6.16 5.86
CA GLY A 162 0.65 6.08 4.67
C GLY A 162 2.15 6.06 4.94
N SER A 163 2.60 6.30 6.14
CA SER A 163 4.01 6.37 6.51
C SER A 163 4.37 5.54 7.74
N ALA A 164 3.43 4.72 8.22
CA ALA A 164 3.72 3.75 9.26
C ALA A 164 4.25 2.45 8.64
N TRP A 165 5.21 1.83 9.29
CA TRP A 165 5.59 0.46 8.96
C TRP A 165 4.41 -0.48 9.19
N ILE A 166 4.10 -1.29 8.19
CA ILE A 166 2.91 -2.14 8.17
C ILE A 166 3.33 -3.59 7.94
N ARG A 167 2.61 -4.51 8.56
CA ARG A 167 2.66 -5.93 8.28
C ARG A 167 1.29 -6.37 7.80
N PHE A 168 1.19 -6.94 6.62
CA PHE A 168 -0.07 -7.48 6.12
C PHE A 168 -0.22 -8.97 6.45
N PRO A 169 -1.35 -9.39 7.03
CA PRO A 169 -1.78 -10.77 6.98
C PRO A 169 -2.13 -11.10 5.51
N ARG A 170 -1.85 -12.31 5.11
CA ARG A 170 -2.17 -12.86 3.78
C ARG A 170 -3.54 -13.50 3.82
#